data_8be47fe5a071d78d85157abaa1d52485
#
_entry.id   8be47fe5a071d78d85157abaa1d52485
#
_cell.length_a   1.000
_cell.length_b   1.000
_cell.length_c   1.000
_cell.angle_alpha   90.00
_cell.angle_beta   90.00
_cell.angle_gamma   90.00
#
_symmetry.space_group_name_H-M   'P 1'
#
loop_
_entity.id
_entity.type
_entity.pdbx_description
1 polymer ?
#
loop_
_entity_poly.entity_id
_entity_poly.type
_entity_poly.pdbx_seq_one_letter_code
_entity_poly.pdbx_strand_id
1 'polypeptide(L)'
;GEKMVLVACGWRHTITVSSSGSLYTYGWSKYGQLGHGDFEDHLVPHKVEALKDSSTSQISGGWRHTMALTSDGKLYGWGWNKFGQVGAGDNADHCSPAQVNFPEEQKVAQVACGWRHTLAFTEKKNVFAWGRGTSGQLGHGEIVDRNTPVIIDALSPDGPGSKKLESSAAIPFAAKIWVSPSERYALVPDEKVAKPGDVSARGNGADASVPENDVKRMRVSS
;
A
#
# COMPACT_ATOMS: atom_id res chain seq x y z
N GLY A 1 -27.70 -2.48 11.96
CA GLY A 1 -26.51 -2.79 11.17
C GLY A 1 -25.24 -2.48 11.94
N GLU A 2 -24.13 -3.07 11.58
CA GLU A 2 -22.83 -2.78 12.20
C GLU A 2 -22.40 -1.34 11.91
N LYS A 3 -21.79 -0.68 12.89
CA LYS A 3 -21.23 0.66 12.71
C LYS A 3 -19.84 0.54 12.07
N MET A 4 -19.62 1.22 10.95
CA MET A 4 -18.28 1.30 10.32
C MET A 4 -17.42 2.31 11.05
N VAL A 5 -16.15 1.96 11.29
CA VAL A 5 -15.18 2.78 12.03
C VAL A 5 -13.95 3.13 11.22
N LEU A 6 -13.61 2.33 10.17
CA LEU A 6 -12.51 2.61 9.26
C LEU A 6 -12.97 2.49 7.81
N VAL A 7 -12.43 3.34 6.96
CA VAL A 7 -12.61 3.28 5.50
C VAL A 7 -11.28 3.54 4.80
N ALA A 8 -11.04 2.83 3.71
CA ALA A 8 -9.90 3.05 2.83
C ALA A 8 -10.32 2.76 1.39
N CYS A 9 -9.64 3.36 0.43
CA CYS A 9 -9.88 3.15 -0.98
C CYS A 9 -8.63 2.61 -1.66
N GLY A 10 -8.83 1.63 -2.54
CA GLY A 10 -7.90 1.37 -3.62
C GLY A 10 -8.34 2.10 -4.89
N TRP A 11 -7.76 1.74 -6.04
CA TRP A 11 -8.11 2.41 -7.30
C TRP A 11 -9.57 2.21 -7.72
N ARG A 12 -10.08 0.99 -7.62
CA ARG A 12 -11.46 0.63 -8.00
C ARG A 12 -12.11 -0.32 -6.99
N HIS A 13 -11.65 -0.29 -5.74
CA HIS A 13 -12.22 -1.08 -4.66
C HIS A 13 -12.24 -0.29 -3.36
N THR A 14 -13.14 -0.66 -2.50
CA THR A 14 -13.35 -0.04 -1.20
C THR A 14 -13.18 -1.06 -0.09
N ILE A 15 -12.61 -0.63 1.02
CA ILE A 15 -12.28 -1.43 2.17
C ILE A 15 -12.88 -0.74 3.38
N THR A 16 -13.62 -1.47 4.22
CA THR A 16 -14.24 -0.91 5.43
C THR A 16 -14.10 -1.88 6.59
N VAL A 17 -14.02 -1.35 7.80
CA VAL A 17 -13.98 -2.14 9.04
C VAL A 17 -15.08 -1.67 9.98
N SER A 18 -15.80 -2.61 10.53
CA SER A 18 -16.84 -2.34 11.53
C SER A 18 -16.27 -2.20 12.93
N SER A 19 -17.09 -1.71 13.86
CA SER A 19 -16.73 -1.58 15.28
C SER A 19 -16.41 -2.91 15.97
N SER A 20 -16.84 -4.03 15.38
CA SER A 20 -16.48 -5.38 15.83
C SER A 20 -15.12 -5.86 15.28
N GLY A 21 -14.46 -5.06 14.43
CA GLY A 21 -13.22 -5.45 13.75
C GLY A 21 -13.43 -6.29 12.50
N SER A 22 -14.67 -6.47 12.04
CA SER A 22 -14.99 -7.22 10.83
C SER A 22 -14.62 -6.42 9.57
N LEU A 23 -13.95 -7.07 8.63
CA LEU A 23 -13.50 -6.48 7.39
C LEU A 23 -14.48 -6.75 6.25
N TYR A 24 -14.82 -5.70 5.50
CA TYR A 24 -15.68 -5.76 4.32
C TYR A 24 -14.99 -5.10 3.13
N THR A 25 -15.16 -5.69 1.96
CA THR A 25 -14.63 -5.16 0.70
C THR A 25 -15.69 -5.22 -0.39
N TYR A 26 -15.60 -4.30 -1.35
CA TYR A 26 -16.46 -4.26 -2.53
C TYR A 26 -15.84 -3.44 -3.65
N GLY A 27 -16.36 -3.60 -4.85
CA GLY A 27 -15.90 -2.98 -6.08
C GLY A 27 -15.30 -4.00 -7.05
N TRP A 28 -14.27 -3.59 -7.77
CA TRP A 28 -13.62 -4.36 -8.81
C TRP A 28 -12.61 -5.36 -8.24
N SER A 29 -12.57 -6.61 -8.80
CA SER A 29 -11.77 -7.71 -8.27
C SER A 29 -11.00 -8.52 -9.31
N LYS A 30 -10.70 -7.95 -10.48
CA LYS A 30 -9.97 -8.66 -11.55
C LYS A 30 -8.67 -9.35 -11.08
N TYR A 31 -8.06 -8.85 -10.04
CA TYR A 31 -6.80 -9.35 -9.47
C TYR A 31 -6.98 -9.99 -8.09
N GLY A 32 -8.23 -10.18 -7.66
CA GLY A 32 -8.54 -10.73 -6.35
C GLY A 32 -8.41 -9.73 -5.20
N GLN A 33 -8.35 -8.42 -5.49
CA GLN A 33 -8.12 -7.37 -4.47
C GLN A 33 -9.24 -7.22 -3.44
N LEU A 34 -10.36 -7.92 -3.59
CA LEU A 34 -11.43 -7.99 -2.60
C LEU A 34 -11.19 -9.07 -1.53
N GLY A 35 -10.43 -10.14 -1.85
CA GLY A 35 -10.03 -11.14 -0.85
C GLY A 35 -11.07 -12.20 -0.53
N HIS A 36 -12.04 -12.44 -1.42
CA HIS A 36 -13.14 -13.39 -1.21
C HIS A 36 -12.87 -14.81 -1.71
N GLY A 37 -11.63 -15.10 -2.18
CA GLY A 37 -11.25 -16.40 -2.73
C GLY A 37 -11.59 -16.57 -4.20
N ASP A 38 -12.03 -15.51 -4.86
CA ASP A 38 -12.38 -15.45 -6.28
C ASP A 38 -11.85 -14.15 -6.93
N PHE A 39 -12.16 -13.95 -8.21
CA PHE A 39 -11.81 -12.76 -8.98
C PHE A 39 -13.06 -11.99 -9.45
N GLU A 40 -14.18 -12.20 -8.75
CA GLU A 40 -15.47 -11.61 -9.10
C GLU A 40 -15.66 -10.24 -8.46
N ASP A 41 -16.27 -9.33 -9.22
CA ASP A 41 -16.63 -8.00 -8.73
C ASP A 41 -17.81 -8.09 -7.73
N HIS A 42 -17.75 -7.34 -6.67
CA HIS A 42 -18.82 -7.24 -5.69
C HIS A 42 -19.42 -5.83 -5.68
N LEU A 43 -20.71 -5.74 -6.01
CA LEU A 43 -21.41 -4.44 -6.11
C LEU A 43 -21.89 -3.90 -4.75
N VAL A 44 -21.84 -4.73 -3.73
CA VAL A 44 -22.23 -4.38 -2.34
C VAL A 44 -21.18 -4.90 -1.37
N PRO A 45 -21.06 -4.32 -0.18
CA PRO A 45 -20.09 -4.79 0.81
C PRO A 45 -20.29 -6.26 1.17
N HIS A 46 -19.19 -7.02 1.10
CA HIS A 46 -19.12 -8.41 1.54
C HIS A 46 -18.04 -8.57 2.61
N LYS A 47 -18.34 -9.36 3.63
CA LYS A 47 -17.38 -9.71 4.67
C LYS A 47 -16.25 -10.57 4.10
N VAL A 48 -15.02 -10.27 4.47
CA VAL A 48 -13.85 -11.11 4.11
C VAL A 48 -13.79 -12.28 5.08
N GLU A 49 -14.38 -13.41 4.69
CA GLU A 49 -14.55 -14.59 5.56
C GLU A 49 -13.22 -15.21 6.01
N ALA A 50 -12.17 -15.09 5.19
CA ALA A 50 -10.85 -15.59 5.55
C ALA A 50 -10.24 -14.91 6.79
N LEU A 51 -10.73 -13.72 7.17
CA LEU A 51 -10.29 -12.97 8.36
C LEU A 51 -11.39 -12.83 9.41
N LYS A 52 -12.45 -13.63 9.36
CA LYS A 52 -13.61 -13.55 10.26
C LYS A 52 -13.27 -13.70 11.75
N ASP A 53 -12.23 -14.50 12.04
CA ASP A 53 -11.79 -14.78 13.42
C ASP A 53 -10.68 -13.80 13.89
N SER A 54 -10.35 -12.81 13.07
CA SER A 54 -9.35 -11.78 13.35
C SER A 54 -10.02 -10.41 13.45
N SER A 55 -9.60 -9.61 14.43
CA SER A 55 -10.04 -8.22 14.52
C SER A 55 -9.09 -7.34 13.69
N THR A 56 -9.62 -6.69 12.66
CA THR A 56 -8.85 -5.76 11.82
C THR A 56 -8.73 -4.41 12.51
N SER A 57 -7.51 -3.91 12.65
CA SER A 57 -7.20 -2.63 13.31
C SER A 57 -6.82 -1.52 12.35
N GLN A 58 -6.24 -1.86 11.19
CA GLN A 58 -5.89 -0.89 10.15
C GLN A 58 -6.06 -1.51 8.76
N ILE A 59 -6.31 -0.66 7.78
CA ILE A 59 -6.51 -1.02 6.38
C ILE A 59 -5.80 -0.02 5.48
N SER A 60 -5.32 -0.49 4.34
CA SER A 60 -4.75 0.36 3.30
C SER A 60 -4.99 -0.25 1.92
N GLY A 61 -5.36 0.57 0.96
CA GLY A 61 -5.56 0.16 -0.43
C GLY A 61 -4.48 0.74 -1.33
N GLY A 62 -3.87 -0.10 -2.13
CA GLY A 62 -2.99 0.31 -3.22
C GLY A 62 -3.74 0.41 -4.54
N TRP A 63 -3.01 0.52 -5.66
CA TRP A 63 -3.66 0.58 -6.97
C TRP A 63 -4.57 -0.64 -7.21
N ARG A 64 -4.07 -1.84 -6.96
CA ARG A 64 -4.81 -3.09 -7.23
C ARG A 64 -4.51 -4.15 -6.16
N HIS A 65 -4.08 -3.72 -4.98
CA HIS A 65 -3.83 -4.60 -3.85
C HIS A 65 -4.42 -4.01 -2.57
N THR A 66 -4.60 -4.86 -1.59
CA THR A 66 -5.22 -4.53 -0.30
C THR A 66 -4.32 -5.04 0.81
N MET A 67 -4.18 -4.26 1.85
CA MET A 67 -3.48 -4.63 3.08
C MET A 67 -4.40 -4.45 4.27
N ALA A 68 -4.38 -5.41 5.18
CA ALA A 68 -5.09 -5.37 6.46
C ALA A 68 -4.16 -5.79 7.60
N LEU A 69 -4.15 -4.96 8.64
CA LEU A 69 -3.43 -5.22 9.88
C LEU A 69 -4.43 -5.67 10.93
N THR A 70 -4.15 -6.78 11.59
CA THR A 70 -4.95 -7.29 12.70
C THR A 70 -4.46 -6.77 14.05
N SER A 71 -5.32 -6.82 15.06
CA SER A 71 -5.04 -6.25 16.39
C SER A 71 -3.88 -6.95 17.12
N ASP A 72 -3.53 -8.17 16.71
CA ASP A 72 -2.39 -8.92 17.23
C ASP A 72 -1.06 -8.60 16.51
N GLY A 73 -1.07 -7.63 15.59
CA GLY A 73 0.12 -7.14 14.89
C GLY A 73 0.50 -7.95 13.65
N LYS A 74 -0.39 -8.84 13.16
CA LYS A 74 -0.17 -9.58 11.91
C LYS A 74 -0.67 -8.77 10.72
N LEU A 75 0.11 -8.78 9.64
CA LEU A 75 -0.24 -8.10 8.40
C LEU A 75 -0.61 -9.12 7.33
N TYR A 76 -1.70 -8.83 6.62
CA TYR A 76 -2.20 -9.62 5.50
C TYR A 76 -2.28 -8.75 4.26
N GLY A 77 -1.97 -9.35 3.10
CA GLY A 77 -2.05 -8.69 1.81
C GLY A 77 -2.71 -9.58 0.76
N TRP A 78 -3.34 -8.98 -0.25
CA TRP A 78 -3.94 -9.68 -1.38
C TRP A 78 -4.18 -8.74 -2.56
N GLY A 79 -4.54 -9.32 -3.70
CA GLY A 79 -4.73 -8.62 -4.95
C GLY A 79 -3.56 -8.78 -5.91
N TRP A 80 -3.37 -7.80 -6.77
CA TRP A 80 -2.32 -7.80 -7.78
C TRP A 80 -0.93 -7.80 -7.18
N ASN A 81 -0.07 -8.71 -7.69
CA ASN A 81 1.22 -8.97 -7.06
C ASN A 81 2.40 -9.05 -8.04
N LYS A 82 2.25 -8.51 -9.25
CA LYS A 82 3.28 -8.58 -10.30
C LYS A 82 4.66 -8.12 -9.84
N PHE A 83 4.73 -7.15 -8.94
CA PHE A 83 5.98 -6.59 -8.40
C PHE A 83 6.29 -7.06 -6.97
N GLY A 84 5.50 -8.00 -6.45
CA GLY A 84 5.63 -8.47 -5.07
C GLY A 84 5.02 -7.55 -4.01
N GLN A 85 4.15 -6.60 -4.40
CA GLN A 85 3.56 -5.61 -3.49
C GLN A 85 2.67 -6.18 -2.39
N VAL A 86 2.20 -7.42 -2.53
CA VAL A 86 1.48 -8.16 -1.50
C VAL A 86 2.41 -8.57 -0.36
N GLY A 87 3.67 -8.92 -0.67
CA GLY A 87 4.66 -9.29 0.35
C GLY A 87 4.62 -10.76 0.76
N ALA A 88 4.01 -11.62 -0.05
CA ALA A 88 3.82 -13.04 0.25
C ALA A 88 5.02 -13.93 -0.10
N GLY A 89 6.09 -13.36 -0.66
CA GLY A 89 7.27 -14.09 -1.10
C GLY A 89 7.19 -14.64 -2.52
N ASP A 90 6.15 -14.28 -3.25
CA ASP A 90 5.92 -14.63 -4.65
C ASP A 90 5.48 -13.40 -5.47
N ASN A 91 5.21 -13.61 -6.76
CA ASN A 91 4.72 -12.59 -7.68
C ASN A 91 3.39 -13.00 -8.33
N ALA A 92 2.69 -13.97 -7.76
CA ALA A 92 1.36 -14.38 -8.18
C ALA A 92 0.28 -13.51 -7.51
N ASP A 93 -0.82 -13.26 -8.23
CA ASP A 93 -1.98 -12.56 -7.67
C ASP A 93 -2.64 -13.42 -6.59
N HIS A 94 -3.08 -12.78 -5.52
CA HIS A 94 -3.75 -13.45 -4.41
C HIS A 94 -5.20 -13.00 -4.31
N CYS A 95 -6.14 -13.93 -4.45
CA CYS A 95 -7.58 -13.65 -4.27
C CYS A 95 -8.06 -13.89 -2.83
N SER A 96 -7.20 -14.36 -1.96
CA SER A 96 -7.44 -14.52 -0.52
C SER A 96 -6.34 -13.85 0.29
N PRO A 97 -6.62 -13.36 1.51
CA PRO A 97 -5.61 -12.81 2.38
C PRO A 97 -4.43 -13.75 2.60
N ALA A 98 -3.23 -13.29 2.28
CA ALA A 98 -1.97 -13.98 2.52
C ALA A 98 -1.21 -13.25 3.64
N GLN A 99 -0.75 -13.99 4.64
CA GLN A 99 0.05 -13.40 5.70
C GLN A 99 1.41 -12.95 5.19
N VAL A 100 1.79 -11.72 5.53
CA VAL A 100 3.10 -11.17 5.23
C VAL A 100 4.07 -11.60 6.32
N ASN A 101 5.15 -12.32 5.93
CA ASN A 101 6.17 -12.76 6.86
C ASN A 101 7.33 -11.79 6.87
N PHE A 102 7.68 -11.28 8.06
CA PHE A 102 8.81 -10.40 8.25
C PHE A 102 10.06 -11.21 8.62
N PRO A 103 11.27 -10.74 8.22
CA PRO A 103 12.50 -11.27 8.78
C PRO A 103 12.49 -10.96 10.28
N GLU A 104 12.72 -11.95 11.12
CA GLU A 104 12.54 -11.89 12.56
C GLU A 104 11.08 -11.66 13.00
N GLU A 105 10.80 -11.87 14.28
CA GLU A 105 9.47 -11.66 14.85
C GLU A 105 9.21 -10.15 15.01
N GLN A 106 8.39 -9.60 14.12
CA GLN A 106 7.98 -8.20 14.11
C GLN A 106 6.46 -8.11 14.30
N LYS A 107 6.02 -7.23 15.20
CA LYS A 107 4.62 -6.81 15.25
C LYS A 107 4.47 -5.53 14.45
N VAL A 108 3.59 -5.55 13.48
CA VAL A 108 3.29 -4.36 12.67
C VAL A 108 2.41 -3.42 13.49
N ALA A 109 2.76 -2.13 13.48
CA ALA A 109 2.02 -1.06 14.13
C ALA A 109 1.28 -0.18 13.13
N GLN A 110 1.78 -0.10 11.88
CA GLN A 110 1.16 0.71 10.83
C GLN A 110 1.49 0.14 9.45
N VAL A 111 0.57 0.28 8.52
CA VAL A 111 0.74 -0.09 7.11
C VAL A 111 0.30 1.04 6.19
N ALA A 112 0.99 1.22 5.07
CA ALA A 112 0.62 2.15 4.02
C ALA A 112 0.91 1.54 2.64
N CYS A 113 -0.03 1.71 1.72
CA CYS A 113 0.13 1.29 0.34
C CYS A 113 0.41 2.49 -0.55
N GLY A 114 1.43 2.35 -1.38
CA GLY A 114 1.59 3.17 -2.58
C GLY A 114 0.90 2.53 -3.78
N TRP A 115 1.13 3.08 -4.96
CA TRP A 115 0.52 2.55 -6.17
C TRP A 115 0.91 1.09 -6.44
N ARG A 116 2.20 0.77 -6.31
CA ARG A 116 2.75 -0.56 -6.62
C ARG A 116 3.76 -1.04 -5.58
N HIS A 117 3.72 -0.47 -4.39
CA HIS A 117 4.61 -0.83 -3.29
C HIS A 117 3.86 -0.71 -1.97
N THR A 118 4.43 -1.25 -0.93
CA THR A 118 3.86 -1.27 0.41
C THR A 118 4.94 -0.96 1.44
N LEU A 119 4.56 -0.25 2.49
CA LEU A 119 5.40 0.05 3.64
C LEU A 119 4.73 -0.44 4.91
N ALA A 120 5.53 -0.92 5.84
CA ALA A 120 5.09 -1.23 7.19
C ALA A 120 6.03 -0.62 8.22
N PHE A 121 5.44 -0.17 9.31
CA PHE A 121 6.16 0.28 10.50
C PHE A 121 5.84 -0.67 11.64
N THR A 122 6.86 -1.08 12.40
CA THR A 122 6.72 -2.08 13.46
C THR A 122 6.79 -1.47 14.85
N GLU A 123 6.36 -2.22 15.87
CA GLU A 123 6.48 -1.81 17.27
C GLU A 123 7.94 -1.56 17.69
N LYS A 124 8.90 -2.28 17.09
CA LYS A 124 10.34 -2.06 17.25
C LYS A 124 10.86 -0.79 16.58
N LYS A 125 9.98 0.01 15.96
CA LYS A 125 10.30 1.26 15.24
C LYS A 125 11.06 1.05 13.94
N ASN A 126 11.04 -0.16 13.39
CA ASN A 126 11.61 -0.45 12.09
C ASN A 126 10.63 -0.14 10.95
N VAL A 127 11.15 0.33 9.82
CA VAL A 127 10.41 0.58 8.60
C VAL A 127 10.81 -0.47 7.57
N PHE A 128 9.82 -1.13 7.00
CA PHE A 128 9.98 -2.11 5.93
C PHE A 128 9.28 -1.63 4.66
N ALA A 129 9.86 -1.96 3.51
CA ALA A 129 9.28 -1.68 2.20
C ALA A 129 9.40 -2.88 1.27
N TRP A 130 8.41 -3.04 0.39
CA TRP A 130 8.40 -4.07 -0.64
C TRP A 130 7.48 -3.70 -1.80
N GLY A 131 7.53 -4.46 -2.88
CA GLY A 131 6.84 -4.19 -4.12
C GLY A 131 7.78 -3.61 -5.18
N ARG A 132 7.28 -2.71 -6.02
CA ARG A 132 8.05 -2.12 -7.11
C ARG A 132 9.13 -1.17 -6.58
N GLY A 133 10.38 -1.40 -7.04
CA GLY A 133 11.55 -0.63 -6.63
C GLY A 133 12.21 0.19 -7.74
N THR A 134 11.72 0.10 -8.98
CA THR A 134 12.37 0.67 -10.17
C THR A 134 12.52 2.20 -10.21
N SER A 135 11.90 2.92 -9.27
CA SER A 135 12.03 4.37 -9.11
C SER A 135 12.66 4.75 -7.76
N GLY A 136 13.29 3.81 -7.07
CA GLY A 136 13.89 4.02 -5.75
C GLY A 136 12.90 4.17 -4.60
N GLN A 137 11.59 3.91 -4.84
CA GLN A 137 10.51 4.14 -3.86
C GLN A 137 10.58 3.23 -2.64
N LEU A 138 11.40 2.16 -2.68
CA LEU A 138 11.61 1.27 -1.54
C LEU A 138 12.68 1.78 -0.56
N GLY A 139 13.53 2.73 -0.98
CA GLY A 139 14.50 3.37 -0.11
C GLY A 139 15.70 2.50 0.31
N HIS A 140 15.98 1.39 -0.42
CA HIS A 140 17.07 0.46 -0.10
C HIS A 140 18.41 0.84 -0.74
N GLY A 141 18.48 1.98 -1.46
CA GLY A 141 19.68 2.38 -2.21
C GLY A 141 19.86 1.66 -3.55
N GLU A 142 18.82 0.96 -4.01
CA GLU A 142 18.80 0.19 -5.27
C GLU A 142 17.45 0.37 -5.99
N ILE A 143 17.39 -0.09 -7.25
CA ILE A 143 16.19 -0.02 -8.10
C ILE A 143 15.61 -1.41 -8.40
N VAL A 144 15.54 -2.27 -7.40
CA VAL A 144 15.10 -3.67 -7.51
C VAL A 144 13.75 -3.87 -6.83
N ASP A 145 12.86 -4.63 -7.49
CA ASP A 145 11.59 -5.04 -6.90
C ASP A 145 11.82 -6.07 -5.78
N ARG A 146 10.98 -6.04 -4.75
CA ARG A 146 11.04 -6.95 -3.61
C ARG A 146 9.66 -7.57 -3.36
N ASN A 147 9.59 -8.88 -3.25
CA ASN A 147 8.33 -9.59 -2.94
C ASN A 147 8.21 -10.03 -1.48
N THR A 148 9.15 -9.64 -0.66
CA THR A 148 9.14 -9.80 0.80
C THR A 148 9.50 -8.49 1.48
N PRO A 149 9.06 -8.25 2.72
CA PRO A 149 9.48 -7.08 3.49
C PRO A 149 10.99 -6.99 3.63
N VAL A 150 11.55 -5.84 3.28
CA VAL A 150 12.97 -5.52 3.47
C VAL A 150 13.08 -4.25 4.31
N ILE A 151 13.91 -4.29 5.34
CA ILE A 151 14.14 -3.16 6.24
C ILE A 151 14.76 -1.98 5.49
N ILE A 152 14.29 -0.77 5.78
CA ILE A 152 14.95 0.47 5.31
C ILE A 152 15.95 0.89 6.38
N ASP A 153 17.21 0.57 6.16
CA ASP A 153 18.29 0.78 7.13
C ASP A 153 18.37 2.21 7.66
N ALA A 154 18.22 3.17 6.75
CA ALA A 154 18.31 4.59 7.09
C ALA A 154 17.16 5.09 7.99
N LEU A 155 16.06 4.35 8.06
CA LEU A 155 14.86 4.72 8.82
C LEU A 155 14.57 3.78 9.99
N SER A 156 15.47 2.84 10.29
CA SER A 156 15.20 1.76 11.24
C SER A 156 16.30 1.68 12.30
N PRO A 157 15.96 1.61 13.60
CA PRO A 157 16.95 1.46 14.66
C PRO A 157 17.83 0.20 14.52
N ASP A 158 17.24 -0.90 14.05
CA ASP A 158 17.93 -2.18 13.84
C ASP A 158 18.63 -2.27 12.46
N GLY A 159 18.52 -1.21 11.66
CA GLY A 159 19.19 -1.15 10.35
C GLY A 159 20.69 -0.87 10.51
N PRO A 160 21.57 -1.52 9.72
CA PRO A 160 23.03 -1.30 9.78
C PRO A 160 23.45 0.14 9.47
N GLY A 161 22.56 0.96 8.86
CA GLY A 161 22.78 2.38 8.56
C GLY A 161 22.22 3.36 9.59
N SER A 162 21.54 2.88 10.64
CA SER A 162 20.80 3.72 11.62
C SER A 162 21.65 4.80 12.31
N LYS A 163 22.93 4.55 12.50
CA LYS A 163 23.88 5.51 13.13
C LYS A 163 24.11 6.79 12.30
N LYS A 164 23.66 6.85 11.04
CA LYS A 164 23.86 8.03 10.17
C LYS A 164 22.76 9.10 10.30
N LEU A 165 21.64 8.78 10.95
CA LEU A 165 20.50 9.71 11.10
C LEU A 165 20.42 10.39 12.46
N GLU A 166 21.28 10.02 13.41
CA GLU A 166 21.30 10.64 14.76
C GLU A 166 21.62 12.15 14.76
N SER A 167 22.01 12.72 13.62
CA SER A 167 22.33 14.15 13.49
C SER A 167 21.29 14.98 12.74
N SER A 168 20.26 14.39 12.17
CA SER A 168 19.17 15.14 11.54
C SER A 168 17.91 15.03 12.38
N ALA A 169 17.34 16.20 12.69
CA ALA A 169 16.13 16.36 13.51
C ALA A 169 15.09 15.29 13.20
N ALA A 170 14.57 14.68 14.26
CA ALA A 170 13.53 13.66 14.20
C ALA A 170 12.46 14.04 13.16
N ILE A 171 12.32 13.25 12.12
CA ILE A 171 11.18 13.38 11.22
C ILE A 171 9.94 13.10 12.08
N PRO A 172 9.05 14.08 12.28
CA PRO A 172 7.85 13.83 13.07
C PRO A 172 7.03 12.77 12.34
N PHE A 173 6.91 11.59 12.92
CA PHE A 173 6.20 10.45 12.38
C PHE A 173 4.65 10.64 12.37
N ALA A 174 4.20 11.86 12.60
CA ALA A 174 2.78 12.23 12.61
C ALA A 174 2.23 12.57 11.22
N ALA A 175 3.02 12.52 10.16
CA ALA A 175 2.48 12.63 8.82
C ALA A 175 1.70 11.36 8.51
N LYS A 176 0.37 11.43 8.61
CA LYS A 176 -0.52 10.42 8.03
C LYS A 176 -0.18 10.36 6.55
N ILE A 177 0.46 9.28 6.13
CA ILE A 177 0.75 9.05 4.72
C ILE A 177 -0.57 8.72 4.05
N TRP A 178 -1.24 9.74 3.54
CA TRP A 178 -2.38 9.58 2.66
C TRP A 178 -1.84 9.28 1.27
N VAL A 179 -1.88 8.05 0.85
CA VAL A 179 -1.59 7.67 -0.53
C VAL A 179 -2.88 7.26 -1.18
N SER A 180 -3.60 8.24 -1.71
CA SER A 180 -4.67 7.97 -2.65
C SER A 180 -4.06 7.57 -4.00
N PRO A 181 -4.45 6.44 -4.60
CA PRO A 181 -3.97 6.04 -5.93
C PRO A 181 -4.36 7.02 -7.04
N SER A 182 -5.30 7.93 -6.79
CA SER A 182 -5.76 8.95 -7.72
C SER A 182 -5.03 10.29 -7.58
N GLU A 183 -4.28 10.49 -6.49
CA GLU A 183 -3.56 11.75 -6.26
C GLU A 183 -2.05 11.52 -6.36
N ARG A 184 -1.44 12.20 -7.29
CA ARG A 184 0.01 12.19 -7.57
C ARG A 184 0.83 13.00 -6.57
N TYR A 185 0.43 13.09 -5.30
CA TYR A 185 1.13 13.93 -4.35
C TYR A 185 1.81 13.08 -3.28
N ALA A 186 3.14 12.97 -3.40
CA ALA A 186 3.97 12.81 -2.23
C ALA A 186 3.78 14.08 -1.38
N LEU A 187 3.48 13.95 -0.09
CA LEU A 187 3.54 15.09 0.80
C LEU A 187 4.98 15.60 0.84
N VAL A 188 5.24 16.66 0.11
CA VAL A 188 6.43 17.46 0.30
C VAL A 188 6.24 18.20 1.63
N PRO A 189 7.22 18.17 2.55
CA PRO A 189 7.15 19.01 3.74
C PRO A 189 6.96 20.47 3.34
N ASP A 190 6.17 21.21 4.09
CA ASP A 190 5.72 22.59 3.88
C ASP A 190 6.85 23.65 3.92
N GLU A 191 8.05 23.35 3.46
CA GLU A 191 9.11 24.34 3.30
C GLU A 191 9.69 24.24 1.89
N LYS A 192 9.14 25.02 1.03
CA LYS A 192 9.59 25.62 -0.23
C LYS A 192 8.52 25.53 -1.32
N VAL A 193 7.43 26.22 -1.10
CA VAL A 193 6.65 26.71 -2.23
C VAL A 193 7.50 27.83 -2.86
N ALA A 194 8.19 27.50 -3.93
CA ALA A 194 8.85 28.50 -4.77
C ALA A 194 7.78 29.47 -5.27
N LYS A 195 8.01 30.76 -5.07
CA LYS A 195 7.14 31.81 -5.56
C LYS A 195 7.00 31.71 -7.07
N PRO A 196 5.84 32.05 -7.65
CA PRO A 196 5.65 32.04 -9.09
C PRO A 196 6.59 33.07 -9.72
N GLY A 197 7.59 32.64 -10.46
CA GLY A 197 8.51 33.53 -11.13
C GLY A 197 9.79 32.91 -11.68
N ASP A 198 10.17 31.73 -11.27
CA ASP A 198 11.40 31.08 -11.77
C ASP A 198 11.06 30.02 -12.83
N VAL A 199 10.87 30.50 -14.05
CA VAL A 199 10.87 29.65 -15.24
C VAL A 199 12.26 29.68 -15.84
N SER A 200 13.08 28.68 -15.56
CA SER A 200 14.20 28.36 -16.45
C SER A 200 14.38 26.86 -16.58
N ALA A 201 13.84 26.38 -17.65
CA ALA A 201 14.46 25.59 -18.70
C ALA A 201 15.05 24.22 -18.35
N ARG A 202 14.49 23.25 -19.06
CA ARG A 202 15.06 22.10 -19.73
C ARG A 202 15.17 20.79 -18.95
N GLY A 203 14.53 19.82 -19.55
CA GLY A 203 14.94 18.43 -19.52
C GLY A 203 13.84 17.48 -19.94
N ASN A 204 13.87 17.12 -21.16
CA ASN A 204 13.18 16.02 -21.84
C ASN A 204 13.03 14.77 -21.01
N GLY A 205 11.91 14.11 -21.20
CA GLY A 205 11.87 12.68 -20.93
C GLY A 205 10.44 12.18 -20.84
N ALA A 206 9.80 12.06 -21.95
CA ALA A 206 8.91 11.02 -22.44
C ALA A 206 8.60 9.91 -21.44
N ASP A 207 7.39 9.66 -21.33
CA ASP A 207 6.63 8.50 -21.79
C ASP A 207 5.75 7.93 -20.71
N ALA A 208 4.56 8.47 -20.65
CA ALA A 208 3.44 7.78 -20.06
C ALA A 208 2.51 7.33 -21.21
N SER A 209 2.93 6.31 -21.92
CA SER A 209 2.03 5.59 -22.82
C SER A 209 1.01 4.85 -21.97
N VAL A 210 -0.15 5.44 -21.81
CA VAL A 210 -1.38 4.75 -21.42
C VAL A 210 -1.76 3.87 -22.61
N PRO A 211 -1.91 2.56 -22.45
CA PRO A 211 -2.39 1.72 -23.55
C PRO A 211 -3.81 2.16 -23.97
N GLU A 212 -3.95 2.50 -25.20
CA GLU A 212 -5.16 3.03 -25.85
C GLU A 212 -6.35 2.05 -25.92
N ASN A 213 -6.27 0.91 -25.25
CA ASN A 213 -7.28 -0.16 -25.34
C ASN A 213 -8.44 -0.07 -24.34
N ASP A 214 -8.43 0.88 -23.42
CA ASP A 214 -9.53 1.03 -22.44
C ASP A 214 -10.62 2.04 -22.87
N VAL A 215 -10.45 2.73 -23.98
CA VAL A 215 -11.41 3.78 -24.44
C VAL A 215 -12.53 3.24 -25.33
N LYS A 216 -12.44 2.00 -25.82
CA LYS A 216 -13.43 1.44 -26.77
C LYS A 216 -14.62 0.70 -26.17
N ARG A 217 -14.78 0.66 -24.85
CA ARG A 217 -15.92 -0.04 -24.21
C ARG A 217 -17.02 0.85 -23.65
N MET A 218 -17.01 2.14 -23.93
CA MET A 218 -18.05 3.08 -23.47
C MET A 218 -18.95 3.62 -24.59
N ARG A 219 -19.18 2.87 -25.64
CA ARG A 219 -20.25 3.19 -26.60
C ARG A 219 -20.90 1.90 -27.02
N VAL A 220 -22.02 1.58 -26.41
CA VAL A 220 -23.27 1.04 -26.97
C VAL A 220 -24.21 0.71 -25.80
N SER A 221 -25.19 1.53 -25.57
CA SER A 221 -26.61 1.17 -25.62
C SER A 221 -27.43 2.44 -25.43
N SER A 222 -27.98 2.84 -26.52
CA SER A 222 -29.24 3.58 -26.59
C SER A 222 -30.37 2.71 -26.09
#